data_1484fa8c592c0bdf5e722a5d0e0a80a6
#
_entry.id   1484fa8c592c0bdf5e722a5d0e0a80a6
#
_cell.length_a   1.000
_cell.length_b   1.000
_cell.length_c   1.000
_cell.angle_alpha   90.00
_cell.angle_beta   90.00
_cell.angle_gamma   90.00
#
_symmetry.space_group_name_H-M   'P 1'
#
loop_
_entity.id
_entity.type
_entity.pdbx_description
1 polymer ?
#
loop_
_entity_poly.entity_id
_entity_poly.type
_entity_poly.pdbx_seq_one_letter_code
_entity_poly.pdbx_strand_id
1 'polypeptide(L)'
;NGLCQDSVVYRDLFDTKLMGLLTPRPSAVIRRFWDLYAESPKAATDDYYAFSKTTNYIRADRLAKDAKWITPTPYGDMDITINLSKPEKDPKAIAAALQMKQSAYPKCQLCKENEGYAGRVNHPARQNHRIIPLEMGGGPWFLQYSPYGYYNEHCIVFNGRHTPMKIDRSAFQKLFDFVEKFPHYFVGSNADLPIVGGSILTHEHFQGGHYTFAMTKAPIETAYAFAGYKDIEAGIVKWPMSVLRLRGDEPARICDLADKVLQAWRGYTDPDAFIYAETDGTPHNTITPIARCRNGK
;
A
#
# COMPACT_ATOMS: atom_id res chain seq x y z
N ASN A 1 -25.01 -26.48 -8.96
CA ASN A 1 -25.25 -26.55 -10.40
C ASN A 1 -24.18 -27.31 -11.22
N GLY A 2 -23.11 -27.87 -10.59
CA GLY A 2 -22.09 -28.67 -11.27
C GLY A 2 -21.13 -27.91 -12.22
N LEU A 3 -21.26 -26.57 -12.30
CA LEU A 3 -20.47 -25.75 -13.22
C LEU A 3 -19.05 -25.42 -12.71
N CYS A 4 -18.81 -25.55 -11.41
CA CYS A 4 -17.49 -25.39 -10.80
C CYS A 4 -17.38 -26.24 -9.51
N GLN A 5 -16.15 -26.49 -9.06
CA GLN A 5 -15.94 -27.15 -7.77
C GLN A 5 -16.43 -26.27 -6.63
N ASP A 6 -16.98 -26.87 -5.57
CA ASP A 6 -17.49 -26.15 -4.42
C ASP A 6 -16.33 -25.71 -3.49
N SER A 7 -15.66 -24.65 -3.90
CA SER A 7 -14.71 -23.92 -3.05
C SER A 7 -14.77 -22.43 -3.35
N VAL A 8 -14.34 -21.61 -2.39
CA VAL A 8 -14.29 -20.15 -2.54
C VAL A 8 -13.44 -19.74 -3.74
N VAL A 9 -12.31 -20.41 -3.96
CA VAL A 9 -11.38 -20.10 -5.05
C VAL A 9 -12.05 -20.29 -6.41
N TYR A 10 -12.71 -21.44 -6.65
CA TYR A 10 -13.38 -21.71 -7.93
C TYR A 10 -14.59 -20.81 -8.16
N ARG A 11 -15.35 -20.49 -7.09
CA ARG A 11 -16.44 -19.50 -7.16
C ARG A 11 -15.91 -18.13 -7.54
N ASP A 12 -14.77 -17.71 -6.95
CA ASP A 12 -14.15 -16.42 -7.27
C ASP A 12 -13.61 -16.35 -8.70
N LEU A 13 -13.00 -17.43 -9.20
CA LEU A 13 -12.57 -17.53 -10.59
C LEU A 13 -13.74 -17.38 -11.56
N PHE A 14 -14.88 -18.05 -11.27
CA PHE A 14 -16.05 -18.03 -12.11
C PHE A 14 -16.76 -16.66 -12.06
N ASP A 15 -16.99 -16.12 -10.87
CA ASP A 15 -17.58 -14.81 -10.66
C ASP A 15 -16.77 -13.72 -11.39
N THR A 16 -15.45 -13.72 -11.21
CA THR A 16 -14.57 -12.74 -11.84
C THR A 16 -14.60 -12.84 -13.37
N LYS A 17 -14.75 -14.06 -13.92
CA LYS A 17 -14.92 -14.28 -15.35
C LYS A 17 -16.22 -13.63 -15.87
N LEU A 18 -17.34 -13.80 -15.16
CA LEU A 18 -18.61 -13.18 -15.55
C LEU A 18 -18.53 -11.66 -15.46
N MET A 19 -18.05 -11.12 -14.34
CA MET A 19 -17.89 -9.69 -14.16
C MET A 19 -16.93 -9.07 -15.19
N GLY A 20 -15.90 -9.82 -15.60
CA GLY A 20 -14.95 -9.39 -16.62
C GLY A 20 -15.60 -9.11 -17.99
N LEU A 21 -16.70 -9.81 -18.33
CA LEU A 21 -17.44 -9.57 -19.56
C LEU A 21 -18.19 -8.23 -19.56
N LEU A 22 -18.56 -7.76 -18.37
CA LEU A 22 -19.29 -6.50 -18.18
C LEU A 22 -18.34 -5.33 -17.87
N THR A 23 -17.07 -5.61 -17.60
CA THR A 23 -16.10 -4.59 -17.21
C THR A 23 -15.59 -3.83 -18.45
N PRO A 24 -15.65 -2.48 -18.47
CA PRO A 24 -15.13 -1.68 -19.56
C PRO A 24 -13.65 -1.97 -19.87
N ARG A 25 -13.24 -1.66 -21.09
CA ARG A 25 -11.84 -1.80 -21.52
C ARG A 25 -10.92 -0.89 -20.70
N PRO A 26 -9.64 -1.27 -20.48
CA PRO A 26 -8.68 -0.44 -19.73
C PRO A 26 -8.63 1.00 -20.23
N SER A 27 -8.56 1.21 -21.55
CA SER A 27 -8.48 2.55 -22.13
C SER A 27 -9.71 3.44 -21.81
N ALA A 28 -10.89 2.86 -21.66
CA ALA A 28 -12.10 3.61 -21.31
C ALA A 28 -12.05 4.05 -19.83
N VAL A 29 -11.60 3.16 -18.94
CA VAL A 29 -11.46 3.48 -17.51
C VAL A 29 -10.36 4.50 -17.27
N ILE A 30 -9.21 4.35 -17.94
CA ILE A 30 -8.09 5.29 -17.84
C ILE A 30 -8.50 6.68 -18.32
N ARG A 31 -9.19 6.77 -19.47
CA ARG A 31 -9.69 8.05 -19.99
C ARG A 31 -10.63 8.72 -19.00
N ARG A 32 -11.66 7.99 -18.53
CA ARG A 32 -12.62 8.50 -17.56
C ARG A 32 -11.95 8.99 -16.28
N PHE A 33 -10.94 8.26 -15.79
CA PHE A 33 -10.18 8.67 -14.62
C PHE A 33 -9.49 10.01 -14.82
N TRP A 34 -8.78 10.19 -15.95
CA TRP A 34 -8.03 11.41 -16.21
C TRP A 34 -8.93 12.59 -16.60
N ASP A 35 -10.08 12.34 -17.24
CA ASP A 35 -11.10 13.37 -17.47
C ASP A 35 -11.64 13.93 -16.15
N LEU A 36 -11.98 13.05 -15.20
CA LEU A 36 -12.41 13.45 -13.85
C LEU A 36 -11.28 14.07 -13.02
N TYR A 37 -10.05 13.60 -13.21
CA TYR A 37 -8.88 14.17 -12.52
C TYR A 37 -8.64 15.62 -12.92
N ALA A 38 -8.91 15.99 -14.16
CA ALA A 38 -8.82 17.38 -14.62
C ALA A 38 -9.80 18.31 -13.88
N GLU A 39 -10.93 17.77 -13.39
CA GLU A 39 -11.87 18.50 -12.54
C GLU A 39 -11.40 18.50 -11.08
N SER A 40 -11.07 17.33 -10.55
CA SER A 40 -10.61 17.12 -9.19
C SER A 40 -9.94 15.76 -9.00
N PRO A 41 -8.72 15.68 -8.40
CA PRO A 41 -8.11 14.40 -8.03
C PRO A 41 -9.05 13.53 -7.19
N LYS A 42 -9.83 14.14 -6.30
CA LYS A 42 -10.79 13.44 -5.45
C LYS A 42 -11.94 12.86 -6.26
N ALA A 43 -12.50 13.57 -7.23
CA ALA A 43 -13.56 13.06 -8.09
C ALA A 43 -13.12 11.82 -8.87
N ALA A 44 -11.88 11.83 -9.38
CA ALA A 44 -11.31 10.68 -10.09
C ALA A 44 -11.15 9.46 -9.19
N THR A 45 -10.64 9.63 -7.98
CA THR A 45 -10.44 8.53 -7.03
C THR A 45 -11.76 7.99 -6.50
N ASP A 46 -12.74 8.84 -6.19
CA ASP A 46 -14.08 8.45 -5.75
C ASP A 46 -14.78 7.57 -6.82
N ASP A 47 -14.75 8.02 -8.08
CA ASP A 47 -15.33 7.30 -9.21
C ASP A 47 -14.62 5.94 -9.44
N TYR A 48 -13.30 5.93 -9.42
CA TYR A 48 -12.52 4.71 -9.61
C TYR A 48 -12.68 3.73 -8.44
N TYR A 49 -12.88 4.22 -7.21
CA TYR A 49 -13.20 3.37 -6.07
C TYR A 49 -14.60 2.77 -6.19
N ALA A 50 -15.59 3.58 -6.59
CA ALA A 50 -16.93 3.11 -6.86
C ALA A 50 -16.94 2.06 -7.99
N PHE A 51 -16.22 2.31 -9.08
CA PHE A 51 -16.01 1.35 -10.17
C PHE A 51 -15.43 0.02 -9.67
N SER A 52 -14.40 0.05 -8.83
CA SER A 52 -13.75 -1.15 -8.29
C SER A 52 -14.70 -1.99 -7.41
N LYS A 53 -15.67 -1.36 -6.75
CA LYS A 53 -16.74 -2.04 -6.01
C LYS A 53 -17.83 -2.57 -6.97
N THR A 54 -18.28 -1.77 -7.92
CA THR A 54 -19.33 -2.13 -8.85
C THR A 54 -18.94 -3.31 -9.76
N THR A 55 -17.66 -3.41 -10.13
CA THR A 55 -17.12 -4.55 -10.89
C THR A 55 -16.87 -5.78 -10.02
N ASN A 56 -17.19 -5.74 -8.73
CA ASN A 56 -16.95 -6.81 -7.76
C ASN A 56 -15.45 -7.19 -7.63
N TYR A 57 -14.54 -6.30 -8.05
CA TYR A 57 -13.12 -6.45 -7.75
C TYR A 57 -12.86 -6.27 -6.25
N ILE A 58 -13.46 -5.25 -5.65
CA ILE A 58 -13.59 -5.11 -4.20
C ILE A 58 -14.91 -5.77 -3.82
N ARG A 59 -14.83 -6.88 -3.08
CA ARG A 59 -16.00 -7.65 -2.64
C ARG A 59 -16.60 -6.99 -1.40
N ALA A 60 -17.47 -6.00 -1.60
CA ALA A 60 -18.09 -5.21 -0.54
C ALA A 60 -18.88 -6.06 0.46
N ASP A 61 -19.51 -7.14 0.00
CA ASP A 61 -20.21 -8.13 0.83
C ASP A 61 -19.29 -8.84 1.83
N ARG A 62 -18.04 -9.06 1.46
CA ARG A 62 -17.02 -9.64 2.36
C ARG A 62 -16.49 -8.59 3.32
N LEU A 63 -16.18 -7.38 2.83
CA LEU A 63 -15.69 -6.28 3.67
C LEU A 63 -16.70 -5.88 4.74
N ALA A 64 -18.00 -6.01 4.47
CA ALA A 64 -19.06 -5.74 5.44
C ALA A 64 -19.04 -6.68 6.66
N LYS A 65 -18.30 -7.79 6.60
CA LYS A 65 -18.13 -8.73 7.73
C LYS A 65 -17.01 -8.32 8.68
N ASP A 66 -16.14 -7.40 8.29
CA ASP A 66 -15.03 -6.94 9.12
C ASP A 66 -15.57 -6.21 10.35
N ALA A 67 -15.11 -6.62 11.54
CA ALA A 67 -15.44 -5.94 12.78
C ALA A 67 -14.47 -4.77 12.99
N LYS A 68 -15.04 -3.59 13.33
CA LYS A 68 -14.26 -2.36 13.55
C LYS A 68 -14.81 -1.62 14.76
N TRP A 69 -13.91 -1.16 15.64
CA TRP A 69 -14.28 -0.32 16.77
C TRP A 69 -13.11 0.58 17.18
N ILE A 70 -13.38 1.56 18.01
CA ILE A 70 -12.38 2.47 18.57
C ILE A 70 -12.17 2.11 20.03
N THR A 71 -10.91 2.08 20.47
CA THR A 71 -10.51 1.83 21.86
C THR A 71 -9.67 3.01 22.38
N PRO A 72 -10.08 3.67 23.49
CA PRO A 72 -9.27 4.70 24.11
C PRO A 72 -8.01 4.11 24.72
N THR A 73 -6.88 4.76 24.53
CA THR A 73 -5.57 4.37 25.06
C THR A 73 -4.80 5.57 25.57
N PRO A 74 -3.68 5.40 26.31
CA PRO A 74 -2.81 6.51 26.70
C PRO A 74 -2.19 7.27 25.52
N TYR A 75 -2.27 6.70 24.31
CA TYR A 75 -1.77 7.29 23.06
C TYR A 75 -2.87 7.95 22.22
N GLY A 76 -4.10 8.01 22.74
CA GLY A 76 -5.30 8.45 22.04
C GLY A 76 -6.19 7.28 21.60
N ASP A 77 -7.23 7.62 20.87
CA ASP A 77 -8.19 6.64 20.37
C ASP A 77 -7.56 5.80 19.24
N MET A 78 -7.51 4.49 19.43
CA MET A 78 -6.99 3.55 18.44
C MET A 78 -8.10 2.84 17.71
N ASP A 79 -7.94 2.74 16.38
CA ASP A 79 -8.81 1.93 15.53
C ASP A 79 -8.41 0.46 15.63
N ILE A 80 -9.35 -0.39 16.03
CA ILE A 80 -9.17 -1.84 16.06
C ILE A 80 -10.00 -2.45 14.93
N THR A 81 -9.40 -3.38 14.20
CA THR A 81 -10.06 -4.08 13.10
C THR A 81 -9.79 -5.57 13.18
N ILE A 82 -10.84 -6.39 13.08
CA ILE A 82 -10.74 -7.82 12.81
C ILE A 82 -11.11 -8.02 11.34
N ASN A 83 -10.13 -8.40 10.54
CA ASN A 83 -10.31 -8.60 9.11
C ASN A 83 -10.85 -10.01 8.84
N LEU A 84 -12.17 -10.13 8.80
CA LEU A 84 -12.90 -11.37 8.49
C LEU A 84 -13.11 -11.56 6.97
N SER A 85 -12.86 -10.51 6.18
CA SER A 85 -13.02 -10.53 4.73
C SER A 85 -11.89 -11.26 3.99
N LYS A 86 -10.73 -11.42 4.64
CA LYS A 86 -9.61 -12.17 4.08
C LYS A 86 -9.97 -13.66 4.07
N PRO A 87 -10.11 -14.29 2.90
CA PRO A 87 -10.48 -15.70 2.86
C PRO A 87 -9.40 -16.55 3.53
N GLU A 88 -9.81 -17.44 4.44
CA GLU A 88 -8.93 -18.51 4.89
C GLU A 88 -8.52 -19.38 3.70
N LYS A 89 -7.30 -19.85 3.72
CA LYS A 89 -6.82 -20.75 2.68
C LYS A 89 -7.60 -22.08 2.78
N ASP A 90 -8.45 -22.35 1.81
CA ASP A 90 -9.17 -23.62 1.68
C ASP A 90 -8.16 -24.77 1.54
N PRO A 91 -8.16 -25.77 2.45
CA PRO A 91 -7.24 -26.93 2.38
C PRO A 91 -7.30 -27.66 1.05
N LYS A 92 -8.48 -27.76 0.43
CA LYS A 92 -8.64 -28.41 -0.89
C LYS A 92 -7.97 -27.60 -1.99
N ALA A 93 -8.08 -26.25 -1.92
CA ALA A 93 -7.40 -25.37 -2.87
C ALA A 93 -5.88 -25.39 -2.69
N ILE A 94 -5.38 -25.49 -1.45
CA ILE A 94 -3.95 -25.68 -1.17
C ILE A 94 -3.44 -26.99 -1.78
N ALA A 95 -4.14 -28.10 -1.55
CA ALA A 95 -3.76 -29.40 -2.10
C ALA A 95 -3.77 -29.41 -3.66
N ALA A 96 -4.79 -28.80 -4.26
CA ALA A 96 -4.86 -28.64 -5.72
C ALA A 96 -3.72 -27.77 -6.27
N ALA A 97 -3.38 -26.67 -5.57
CA ALA A 97 -2.29 -25.79 -5.96
C ALA A 97 -0.91 -26.47 -5.93
N LEU A 98 -0.68 -27.38 -4.98
CA LEU A 98 0.57 -28.15 -4.89
C LEU A 98 0.77 -29.11 -6.07
N GLN A 99 -0.32 -29.60 -6.65
CA GLN A 99 -0.28 -30.52 -7.82
C GLN A 99 -0.19 -29.78 -9.15
N MET A 100 -0.37 -28.46 -9.18
CA MET A 100 -0.33 -27.68 -10.41
C MET A 100 1.09 -27.40 -10.87
N LYS A 101 1.30 -27.43 -12.20
CA LYS A 101 2.54 -26.93 -12.79
C LYS A 101 2.72 -25.46 -12.37
N GLN A 102 3.85 -25.15 -11.78
CA GLN A 102 4.17 -23.78 -11.39
C GLN A 102 4.33 -22.89 -12.63
N SER A 103 3.74 -21.71 -12.57
CA SER A 103 3.84 -20.70 -13.63
C SER A 103 4.49 -19.45 -13.07
N ALA A 104 5.47 -18.91 -13.77
CA ALA A 104 6.10 -17.63 -13.45
C ALA A 104 5.34 -16.42 -14.06
N TYR A 105 4.13 -16.63 -14.59
CA TYR A 105 3.33 -15.55 -15.17
C TYR A 105 1.92 -15.50 -14.54
N PRO A 106 1.47 -14.29 -14.13
CA PRO A 106 2.29 -13.11 -13.82
C PRO A 106 3.36 -13.42 -12.77
N LYS A 107 4.48 -12.70 -12.76
CA LYS A 107 5.60 -12.96 -11.82
C LYS A 107 5.17 -12.82 -10.35
N CYS A 108 4.31 -11.83 -10.03
CA CYS A 108 3.71 -11.67 -8.71
C CYS A 108 2.31 -11.02 -8.82
N GLN A 109 1.62 -10.87 -7.70
CA GLN A 109 0.26 -10.30 -7.67
C GLN A 109 0.21 -8.79 -7.96
N LEU A 110 1.35 -8.10 -7.98
CA LEU A 110 1.44 -6.66 -8.27
C LEU A 110 1.91 -6.34 -9.69
N CYS A 111 2.29 -7.35 -10.49
CA CYS A 111 2.66 -7.09 -11.88
C CYS A 111 1.45 -6.57 -12.68
N LYS A 112 1.69 -5.59 -13.57
CA LYS A 112 0.64 -5.00 -14.42
C LYS A 112 -0.07 -6.05 -15.30
N GLU A 113 0.59 -7.16 -15.60
CA GLU A 113 0.05 -8.31 -16.32
C GLU A 113 -1.10 -9.01 -15.59
N ASN A 114 -1.38 -8.64 -14.34
CA ASN A 114 -2.59 -9.08 -13.64
C ASN A 114 -3.86 -8.40 -14.17
N GLU A 115 -3.79 -7.22 -14.77
CA GLU A 115 -4.96 -6.59 -15.35
C GLU A 115 -5.58 -7.50 -16.42
N GLY A 116 -6.84 -7.84 -16.24
CA GLY A 116 -7.55 -8.75 -17.15
C GLY A 116 -7.16 -10.24 -17.05
N TYR A 117 -6.26 -10.61 -16.14
CA TYR A 117 -5.78 -11.99 -16.02
C TYR A 117 -6.89 -12.94 -15.57
N ALA A 118 -7.00 -14.10 -16.26
CA ALA A 118 -8.05 -15.08 -16.00
C ALA A 118 -7.94 -15.77 -14.63
N GLY A 119 -6.77 -15.75 -14.03
CA GLY A 119 -6.52 -16.43 -12.76
C GLY A 119 -6.32 -17.94 -12.90
N ARG A 120 -5.99 -18.55 -11.78
CA ARG A 120 -5.86 -19.99 -11.57
C ARG A 120 -5.96 -20.29 -10.08
N VAL A 121 -6.03 -21.54 -9.68
CA VAL A 121 -6.24 -21.93 -8.27
C VAL A 121 -5.25 -21.31 -7.28
N ASN A 122 -3.99 -21.12 -7.70
CA ASN A 122 -2.94 -20.52 -6.87
C ASN A 122 -2.60 -19.07 -7.26
N HIS A 123 -3.40 -18.43 -8.12
CA HIS A 123 -3.22 -17.02 -8.47
C HIS A 123 -4.58 -16.38 -8.80
N PRO A 124 -4.97 -15.28 -8.15
CA PRO A 124 -6.32 -14.74 -8.26
C PRO A 124 -6.64 -14.25 -9.68
N ALA A 125 -7.90 -14.42 -10.09
CA ALA A 125 -8.44 -13.81 -11.29
C ALA A 125 -8.56 -12.30 -11.15
N ARG A 126 -8.39 -11.57 -12.24
CA ARG A 126 -8.39 -10.10 -12.32
C ARG A 126 -9.07 -9.57 -13.60
N GLN A 127 -9.98 -10.33 -14.21
CA GLN A 127 -10.67 -9.93 -15.45
C GLN A 127 -11.53 -8.68 -15.25
N ASN A 128 -12.04 -8.47 -14.04
CA ASN A 128 -12.81 -7.31 -13.59
C ASN A 128 -11.97 -6.19 -12.97
N HIS A 129 -10.66 -6.32 -13.02
CA HIS A 129 -9.71 -5.35 -12.46
C HIS A 129 -9.15 -4.45 -13.56
N ARG A 130 -8.97 -3.16 -13.24
CA ARG A 130 -8.31 -2.15 -14.07
C ARG A 130 -7.31 -1.39 -13.23
N ILE A 131 -6.24 -0.92 -13.86
CA ILE A 131 -5.17 -0.15 -13.21
C ILE A 131 -5.03 1.22 -13.89
N ILE A 132 -4.65 2.23 -13.13
CA ILE A 132 -4.45 3.59 -13.63
C ILE A 132 -2.95 3.87 -13.75
N PRO A 133 -2.45 4.19 -14.94
CA PRO A 133 -1.04 4.53 -15.12
C PRO A 133 -0.73 5.88 -14.47
N LEU A 134 0.41 5.92 -13.77
CA LEU A 134 0.98 7.10 -13.12
C LEU A 134 2.45 7.26 -13.55
N GLU A 135 2.99 8.43 -13.34
CA GLU A 135 4.41 8.70 -13.40
C GLU A 135 4.89 9.16 -12.01
N MET A 136 5.91 8.47 -11.47
CA MET A 136 6.53 8.77 -10.18
C MET A 136 8.03 8.48 -10.25
N GLY A 137 8.86 9.35 -9.69
CA GLY A 137 10.31 9.20 -9.74
C GLY A 137 10.87 9.10 -11.16
N GLY A 138 10.23 9.74 -12.14
CA GLY A 138 10.62 9.71 -13.55
C GLY A 138 10.41 8.34 -14.24
N GLY A 139 9.55 7.49 -13.70
CA GLY A 139 9.27 6.17 -14.27
C GLY A 139 7.79 5.78 -14.26
N PRO A 140 7.43 4.67 -14.94
CA PRO A 140 6.05 4.19 -15.01
C PRO A 140 5.64 3.51 -13.71
N TRP A 141 4.52 3.94 -13.16
CA TRP A 141 3.84 3.38 -11.99
C TRP A 141 2.38 3.14 -12.30
N PHE A 142 1.70 2.43 -11.42
CA PHE A 142 0.27 2.18 -11.53
C PHE A 142 -0.42 2.29 -10.17
N LEU A 143 -1.63 2.83 -10.19
CA LEU A 143 -2.53 2.85 -9.04
C LEU A 143 -3.58 1.75 -9.21
N GLN A 144 -3.85 1.00 -8.15
CA GLN A 144 -4.98 0.09 -8.02
C GLN A 144 -5.54 0.15 -6.61
N TYR A 145 -6.82 -0.17 -6.43
CA TYR A 145 -7.32 -0.45 -5.09
C TYR A 145 -6.95 -1.86 -4.65
N SER A 146 -6.84 -2.04 -3.35
CA SER A 146 -6.69 -3.36 -2.74
C SER A 146 -8.06 -4.03 -2.61
N PRO A 147 -8.20 -5.32 -2.91
CA PRO A 147 -9.42 -6.04 -2.60
C PRO A 147 -9.61 -6.25 -1.08
N TYR A 148 -8.61 -5.90 -0.27
CA TYR A 148 -8.64 -5.97 1.19
C TYR A 148 -8.78 -4.55 1.76
N GLY A 149 -9.92 -4.26 2.38
CA GLY A 149 -10.26 -2.94 2.90
C GLY A 149 -9.80 -2.73 4.33
N TYR A 150 -8.50 -2.60 4.58
CA TYR A 150 -8.00 -2.29 5.92
C TYR A 150 -8.49 -0.93 6.43
N TYR A 151 -8.65 0.04 5.52
CA TYR A 151 -9.17 1.38 5.76
C TYR A 151 -9.84 1.90 4.48
N ASN A 152 -10.48 3.08 4.55
CA ASN A 152 -11.20 3.64 3.42
C ASN A 152 -10.28 3.90 2.22
N GLU A 153 -10.72 3.47 1.05
CA GLU A 153 -10.02 3.63 -0.23
C GLU A 153 -8.59 3.06 -0.21
N HIS A 154 -8.40 1.93 0.51
CA HIS A 154 -7.10 1.26 0.56
C HIS A 154 -6.60 0.96 -0.85
N CYS A 155 -5.51 1.61 -1.23
CA CYS A 155 -4.89 1.47 -2.54
C CYS A 155 -3.45 0.95 -2.48
N ILE A 156 -2.99 0.44 -3.60
CA ILE A 156 -1.61 0.02 -3.83
C ILE A 156 -1.09 0.80 -5.04
N VAL A 157 0.07 1.42 -4.87
CA VAL A 157 0.80 2.10 -5.94
C VAL A 157 2.05 1.30 -6.20
N PHE A 158 2.23 0.78 -7.40
CA PHE A 158 3.29 -0.16 -7.70
C PHE A 158 4.09 0.21 -8.94
N ASN A 159 5.38 -0.13 -8.94
CA ASN A 159 6.28 0.14 -10.05
C ASN A 159 5.85 -0.67 -11.28
N GLY A 160 5.83 -0.06 -12.45
CA GLY A 160 5.52 -0.71 -13.71
C GLY A 160 6.56 -1.76 -14.15
N ARG A 161 7.72 -1.78 -13.48
CA ARG A 161 8.77 -2.78 -13.63
C ARG A 161 8.81 -3.67 -12.38
N HIS A 162 9.02 -4.97 -12.58
CA HIS A 162 9.17 -5.89 -11.47
C HIS A 162 10.58 -5.76 -10.87
N THR A 163 10.76 -4.81 -9.96
CA THR A 163 12.01 -4.50 -9.25
C THR A 163 11.82 -4.70 -7.75
N PRO A 164 12.83 -5.16 -7.01
CA PRO A 164 12.74 -5.33 -5.57
C PRO A 164 12.45 -4.03 -4.81
N MET A 165 11.81 -4.16 -3.65
CA MET A 165 11.65 -3.08 -2.69
C MET A 165 13.01 -2.55 -2.23
N LYS A 166 13.13 -1.23 -2.15
CA LYS A 166 14.25 -0.54 -1.54
C LYS A 166 13.78 0.77 -0.93
N ILE A 167 14.12 1.00 0.32
CA ILE A 167 13.87 2.29 0.97
C ILE A 167 15.16 3.09 0.94
N ASP A 168 15.14 4.16 0.18
CA ASP A 168 16.22 5.13 0.04
C ASP A 168 15.61 6.51 -0.27
N ARG A 169 16.47 7.50 -0.55
CA ARG A 169 16.02 8.85 -0.91
C ARG A 169 15.00 8.86 -2.05
N SER A 170 15.15 7.96 -3.04
CA SER A 170 14.22 7.90 -4.17
C SER A 170 12.84 7.40 -3.75
N ALA A 171 12.76 6.53 -2.74
CA ALA A 171 11.48 6.09 -2.19
C ALA A 171 10.73 7.27 -1.54
N PHE A 172 11.41 8.12 -0.75
CA PHE A 172 10.79 9.32 -0.20
C PHE A 172 10.27 10.26 -1.28
N GLN A 173 11.07 10.51 -2.34
CA GLN A 173 10.62 11.35 -3.45
C GLN A 173 9.36 10.79 -4.11
N LYS A 174 9.30 9.49 -4.38
CA LYS A 174 8.12 8.84 -4.97
C LYS A 174 6.88 8.95 -4.06
N LEU A 175 7.06 8.87 -2.74
CA LEU A 175 5.94 9.07 -1.80
C LEU A 175 5.41 10.51 -1.91
N PHE A 176 6.28 11.51 -2.03
CA PHE A 176 5.86 12.91 -2.24
C PHE A 176 5.22 13.12 -3.60
N ASP A 177 5.76 12.55 -4.68
CA ASP A 177 5.15 12.60 -6.02
C ASP A 177 3.70 12.09 -6.01
N PHE A 178 3.43 11.08 -5.17
CA PHE A 178 2.08 10.54 -5.05
C PHE A 178 1.15 11.48 -4.28
N VAL A 179 1.55 12.01 -3.13
CA VAL A 179 0.68 12.88 -2.33
C VAL A 179 0.50 14.26 -2.95
N GLU A 180 1.42 14.69 -3.83
CA GLU A 180 1.23 15.87 -4.66
C GLU A 180 0.11 15.66 -5.69
N LYS A 181 0.06 14.48 -6.33
CA LYS A 181 -1.01 14.10 -7.26
C LYS A 181 -2.35 13.87 -6.56
N PHE A 182 -2.32 13.31 -5.36
CA PHE A 182 -3.51 12.93 -4.57
C PHE A 182 -3.42 13.47 -3.14
N PRO A 183 -3.55 14.81 -2.94
CA PRO A 183 -3.31 15.44 -1.64
C PRO A 183 -4.31 15.03 -0.54
N HIS A 184 -5.43 14.46 -0.90
CA HIS A 184 -6.42 13.90 0.04
C HIS A 184 -6.04 12.50 0.53
N TYR A 185 -5.04 11.84 -0.06
CA TYR A 185 -4.52 10.54 0.36
C TYR A 185 -3.29 10.68 1.25
N PHE A 186 -3.01 9.63 1.99
CA PHE A 186 -1.67 9.31 2.47
C PHE A 186 -1.09 8.18 1.62
N VAL A 187 0.23 7.99 1.68
CA VAL A 187 0.92 6.84 1.11
C VAL A 187 2.10 6.45 1.99
N GLY A 188 2.38 5.17 2.11
CA GLY A 188 3.50 4.66 2.89
C GLY A 188 4.12 3.42 2.29
N SER A 189 5.34 3.12 2.68
CA SER A 189 6.06 1.92 2.28
C SER A 189 6.06 0.88 3.40
N ASN A 190 5.99 -0.39 3.03
CA ASN A 190 6.43 -1.47 3.90
C ASN A 190 7.96 -1.40 4.09
N ALA A 191 8.46 -2.07 5.11
CA ALA A 191 9.90 -2.27 5.27
C ALA A 191 10.49 -3.03 4.08
N ASP A 192 11.74 -2.77 3.77
CA ASP A 192 12.49 -3.43 2.68
C ASP A 192 13.32 -4.64 3.17
N LEU A 193 13.25 -4.99 4.45
CA LEU A 193 13.93 -6.15 5.03
C LEU A 193 12.95 -7.27 5.37
N PRO A 194 13.26 -8.54 5.04
CA PRO A 194 12.39 -9.69 5.31
C PRO A 194 12.04 -9.88 6.77
N ILE A 195 12.98 -9.59 7.67
CA ILE A 195 12.84 -9.78 9.13
C ILE A 195 11.70 -8.95 9.74
N VAL A 196 11.34 -7.83 9.14
CA VAL A 196 10.25 -6.95 9.64
C VAL A 196 8.89 -7.27 9.01
N GLY A 197 8.76 -8.37 8.27
CA GLY A 197 7.48 -8.89 7.80
C GLY A 197 6.87 -8.16 6.60
N GLY A 198 7.65 -7.47 5.78
CA GLY A 198 7.19 -6.88 4.53
C GLY A 198 6.66 -7.94 3.56
N SER A 199 5.48 -7.71 2.95
CA SER A 199 4.94 -8.59 1.93
C SER A 199 5.39 -8.16 0.52
N ILE A 200 5.63 -9.14 -0.38
CA ILE A 200 5.99 -8.92 -1.79
C ILE A 200 7.22 -8.00 -1.93
N LEU A 201 8.29 -8.30 -1.20
CA LEU A 201 9.55 -7.52 -1.26
C LEU A 201 10.22 -7.55 -2.65
N THR A 202 9.82 -8.47 -3.51
CA THR A 202 10.34 -8.62 -4.88
C THR A 202 9.79 -7.60 -5.87
N HIS A 203 8.76 -6.83 -5.48
CA HIS A 203 8.14 -5.84 -6.35
C HIS A 203 7.89 -4.53 -5.60
N GLU A 204 8.59 -3.47 -6.01
CA GLU A 204 8.48 -2.14 -5.40
C GLU A 204 7.06 -1.62 -5.46
N HIS A 205 6.48 -1.33 -4.30
CA HIS A 205 5.13 -0.83 -4.16
C HIS A 205 4.94 -0.05 -2.86
N PHE A 206 3.94 0.79 -2.84
CA PHE A 206 3.49 1.56 -1.69
C PHE A 206 2.02 1.30 -1.42
N GLN A 207 1.57 1.55 -0.20
CA GLN A 207 0.17 1.44 0.20
C GLN A 207 -0.34 2.82 0.63
N GLY A 208 -1.53 3.18 0.19
CA GLY A 208 -2.13 4.46 0.48
C GLY A 208 -3.64 4.40 0.57
N GLY A 209 -4.27 5.55 0.74
CA GLY A 209 -5.72 5.67 0.76
C GLY A 209 -6.21 6.95 1.45
N HIS A 210 -7.52 7.11 1.45
CA HIS A 210 -8.20 8.25 2.06
C HIS A 210 -8.53 7.96 3.53
N TYR A 211 -7.50 8.03 4.38
CA TYR A 211 -7.66 7.71 5.81
C TYR A 211 -6.74 8.57 6.69
N THR A 212 -7.18 8.81 7.92
CA THR A 212 -6.40 9.53 8.94
C THR A 212 -6.19 8.64 10.15
N PHE A 213 -5.00 8.04 10.25
CA PHE A 213 -4.64 7.18 11.37
C PHE A 213 -4.59 7.93 12.70
N ALA A 214 -4.82 7.21 13.80
CA ALA A 214 -4.65 7.72 15.16
C ALA A 214 -3.26 8.32 15.40
N MET A 215 -2.20 7.66 14.88
CA MET A 215 -0.82 8.18 14.92
C MET A 215 -0.67 9.57 14.30
N THR A 216 -1.48 9.91 13.27
CA THR A 216 -1.44 11.24 12.65
C THR A 216 -1.91 12.35 13.62
N LYS A 217 -2.85 12.02 14.51
CA LYS A 217 -3.43 12.94 15.50
C LYS A 217 -2.59 13.01 16.77
N ALA A 218 -1.74 12.04 17.03
CA ALA A 218 -0.90 11.98 18.22
C ALA A 218 0.05 13.19 18.26
N PRO A 219 0.26 13.80 19.45
CA PRO A 219 1.14 14.97 19.60
C PRO A 219 2.61 14.60 19.48
N ILE A 220 3.46 15.60 19.22
CA ILE A 220 4.90 15.50 19.42
C ILE A 220 5.18 15.44 20.91
N GLU A 221 5.86 14.42 21.38
CA GLU A 221 6.30 14.25 22.77
C GLU A 221 7.63 14.94 23.03
N THR A 222 8.58 14.81 22.09
CA THR A 222 9.89 15.45 22.18
C THR A 222 10.22 16.12 20.84
N ALA A 223 10.38 17.44 20.86
CA ALA A 223 10.77 18.20 19.69
C ALA A 223 12.29 18.19 19.50
N TYR A 224 12.73 18.13 18.25
CA TYR A 224 14.13 18.19 17.86
C TYR A 224 14.36 19.27 16.81
N ALA A 225 15.52 19.94 16.89
CA ALA A 225 16.00 20.85 15.86
C ALA A 225 17.23 20.24 15.18
N PHE A 226 17.16 20.05 13.88
CA PHE A 226 18.27 19.56 13.08
C PHE A 226 19.09 20.72 12.52
N ALA A 227 20.41 20.70 12.71
CA ALA A 227 21.30 21.72 12.16
C ALA A 227 21.18 21.79 10.62
N GLY A 228 20.95 22.98 10.08
CA GLY A 228 20.73 23.20 8.65
C GLY A 228 19.29 22.95 8.16
N TYR A 229 18.33 22.57 9.06
CA TYR A 229 16.92 22.28 8.73
C TYR A 229 15.95 23.04 9.64
N LYS A 230 16.20 24.33 9.86
CA LYS A 230 15.34 25.19 10.69
C LYS A 230 13.92 25.38 10.12
N ASP A 231 13.77 25.11 8.84
CA ASP A 231 12.54 25.15 8.06
C ASP A 231 11.70 23.88 8.24
N ILE A 232 12.22 22.84 8.93
CA ILE A 232 11.54 21.58 9.18
C ILE A 232 11.22 21.46 10.67
N GLU A 233 9.93 21.33 10.99
CA GLU A 233 9.45 20.92 12.29
C GLU A 233 9.68 19.40 12.46
N ALA A 234 10.40 19.00 13.50
CA ALA A 234 10.76 17.60 13.72
C ALA A 234 10.56 17.19 15.18
N GLY A 235 10.16 15.93 15.40
CA GLY A 235 10.04 15.42 16.76
C GLY A 235 9.53 13.98 16.84
N ILE A 236 9.75 13.38 18.00
CA ILE A 236 9.24 12.05 18.34
C ILE A 236 7.75 12.18 18.68
N VAL A 237 6.95 11.35 18.05
CA VAL A 237 5.49 11.29 18.28
C VAL A 237 5.22 10.45 19.53
N LYS A 238 4.28 10.89 20.37
CA LYS A 238 3.77 10.11 21.49
C LYS A 238 2.96 8.91 20.95
N TRP A 239 3.66 7.81 20.70
CA TRP A 239 3.11 6.62 20.05
C TRP A 239 3.78 5.35 20.61
N PRO A 240 3.11 4.17 20.64
CA PRO A 240 3.72 2.92 21.17
C PRO A 240 4.95 2.44 20.41
N MET A 241 5.10 2.85 19.15
CA MET A 241 6.26 2.58 18.31
C MET A 241 7.11 3.84 18.17
N SER A 242 8.40 3.68 17.94
CA SER A 242 9.30 4.83 17.67
C SER A 242 8.91 5.48 16.34
N VAL A 243 8.45 6.72 16.38
CA VAL A 243 8.03 7.48 15.21
C VAL A 243 8.66 8.87 15.24
N LEU A 244 9.47 9.17 14.24
CA LEU A 244 9.95 10.53 13.96
C LEU A 244 9.01 11.19 12.94
N ARG A 245 8.42 12.33 13.30
CA ARG A 245 7.64 13.16 12.38
C ARG A 245 8.49 14.31 11.87
N LEU A 246 8.50 14.48 10.56
CA LEU A 246 9.10 15.63 9.88
C LEU A 246 7.98 16.38 9.15
N ARG A 247 7.95 17.72 9.26
CA ARG A 247 6.96 18.56 8.61
C ARG A 247 7.61 19.83 8.08
N GLY A 248 7.26 20.20 6.85
CA GLY A 248 7.76 21.40 6.18
C GLY A 248 7.00 21.65 4.88
N ASP A 249 7.30 22.77 4.24
CA ASP A 249 6.65 23.19 2.99
C ASP A 249 7.37 22.66 1.75
N GLU A 250 8.66 22.33 1.88
CA GLU A 250 9.53 21.93 0.77
C GLU A 250 9.83 20.42 0.79
N PRO A 251 9.17 19.61 -0.05
CA PRO A 251 9.35 18.16 -0.10
C PRO A 251 10.81 17.72 -0.27
N ALA A 252 11.58 18.42 -1.11
CA ALA A 252 12.99 18.08 -1.34
C ALA A 252 13.83 18.20 -0.07
N ARG A 253 13.55 19.20 0.78
CA ARG A 253 14.22 19.41 2.06
C ARG A 253 13.88 18.31 3.07
N ILE A 254 12.59 17.91 3.10
CA ILE A 254 12.15 16.80 3.95
C ILE A 254 12.83 15.49 3.49
N CYS A 255 12.89 15.23 2.16
CA CYS A 255 13.61 14.08 1.61
C CYS A 255 15.08 14.05 2.04
N ASP A 256 15.77 15.19 1.99
CA ASP A 256 17.18 15.28 2.36
C ASP A 256 17.40 14.98 3.84
N LEU A 257 16.54 15.49 4.72
CA LEU A 257 16.62 15.18 6.15
C LEU A 257 16.24 13.73 6.43
N ALA A 258 15.17 13.24 5.83
CA ALA A 258 14.71 11.86 5.98
C ALA A 258 15.78 10.85 5.53
N ASP A 259 16.49 11.12 4.44
CA ASP A 259 17.60 10.27 3.98
C ASP A 259 18.78 10.29 4.95
N LYS A 260 19.15 11.45 5.47
CA LYS A 260 20.21 11.53 6.51
C LYS A 260 19.86 10.73 7.76
N VAL A 261 18.61 10.82 8.21
CA VAL A 261 18.10 10.04 9.35
C VAL A 261 18.14 8.54 9.03
N LEU A 262 17.69 8.16 7.84
CA LEU A 262 17.71 6.75 7.40
C LEU A 262 19.16 6.20 7.37
N GLN A 263 20.10 6.94 6.80
CA GLN A 263 21.51 6.50 6.72
C GLN A 263 22.11 6.35 8.11
N ALA A 264 21.83 7.29 9.02
CA ALA A 264 22.29 7.20 10.42
C ALA A 264 21.66 5.96 11.11
N TRP A 265 20.35 5.73 10.92
CA TRP A 265 19.66 4.59 11.52
C TRP A 265 20.16 3.25 10.98
N ARG A 266 20.42 3.14 9.68
CA ARG A 266 20.93 1.88 9.09
C ARG A 266 22.26 1.44 9.66
N GLY A 267 23.13 2.36 10.11
CA GLY A 267 24.41 2.05 10.74
C GLY A 267 24.39 2.09 12.28
N TYR A 268 23.22 2.35 12.89
CA TYR A 268 23.15 2.53 14.33
C TYR A 268 23.18 1.21 15.09
N THR A 269 24.11 1.13 16.06
CA THR A 269 24.22 -0.01 16.98
C THR A 269 24.26 0.51 18.41
N ASP A 270 23.43 -0.06 19.29
CA ASP A 270 23.37 0.20 20.72
C ASP A 270 23.15 -1.14 21.45
N PRO A 271 24.22 -1.82 21.89
CA PRO A 271 24.12 -3.11 22.55
C PRO A 271 23.31 -3.08 23.85
N ASP A 272 23.34 -1.96 24.57
CA ASP A 272 22.61 -1.81 25.84
C ASP A 272 21.10 -1.79 25.63
N ALA A 273 20.67 -1.32 24.43
CA ALA A 273 19.27 -1.36 23.99
C ALA A 273 18.96 -2.58 23.10
N PHE A 274 19.87 -3.54 22.95
CA PHE A 274 19.76 -4.70 22.05
C PHE A 274 19.53 -4.31 20.58
N ILE A 275 20.05 -3.16 20.16
CA ILE A 275 19.99 -2.70 18.77
C ILE A 275 21.31 -3.02 18.09
N TYR A 276 21.26 -3.80 17.03
CA TYR A 276 22.39 -4.15 16.20
C TYR A 276 22.06 -3.78 14.75
N ALA A 277 22.93 -2.98 14.12
CA ALA A 277 22.74 -2.58 12.72
C ALA A 277 22.72 -3.78 11.77
N GLU A 278 23.56 -4.79 12.08
CA GLU A 278 23.67 -6.03 11.32
C GLU A 278 24.18 -7.19 12.19
N THR A 279 23.97 -8.41 11.72
CA THR A 279 24.58 -9.64 12.25
C THR A 279 25.04 -10.48 11.06
N ASP A 280 26.33 -10.85 11.02
CA ASP A 280 26.95 -11.62 9.94
C ASP A 280 26.65 -11.05 8.54
N GLY A 281 26.66 -9.73 8.39
CA GLY A 281 26.36 -9.02 7.15
C GLY A 281 24.86 -8.92 6.80
N THR A 282 23.98 -9.43 7.65
CA THR A 282 22.53 -9.29 7.47
C THR A 282 22.04 -8.02 8.16
N PRO A 283 21.50 -7.02 7.42
CA PRO A 283 21.02 -5.77 8.01
C PRO A 283 19.73 -5.97 8.80
N HIS A 284 19.58 -5.23 9.90
CA HIS A 284 18.39 -5.27 10.75
C HIS A 284 17.61 -3.95 10.74
N ASN A 285 18.29 -2.82 10.59
CA ASN A 285 17.67 -1.52 10.74
C ASN A 285 17.03 -1.04 9.44
N THR A 286 15.74 -0.81 9.48
CA THR A 286 14.95 -0.24 8.40
C THR A 286 13.87 0.67 8.95
N ILE A 287 13.10 1.30 8.08
CA ILE A 287 11.95 2.15 8.43
C ILE A 287 10.74 1.81 7.56
N THR A 288 9.57 2.30 7.97
CA THR A 288 8.32 2.26 7.21
C THR A 288 7.85 3.71 7.01
N PRO A 289 8.32 4.42 5.98
CA PRO A 289 7.99 5.82 5.77
C PRO A 289 6.53 6.00 5.36
N ILE A 290 5.90 7.07 5.85
CA ILE A 290 4.54 7.47 5.48
C ILE A 290 4.56 8.96 5.14
N ALA A 291 4.05 9.31 3.97
CA ALA A 291 3.88 10.68 3.52
C ALA A 291 2.39 11.07 3.43
N ARG A 292 2.12 12.33 3.66
CA ARG A 292 0.80 12.96 3.50
C ARG A 292 0.95 14.46 3.27
N CYS A 293 -0.01 15.05 2.59
CA CYS A 293 -0.13 16.49 2.48
C CYS A 293 -1.31 16.99 3.35
N ARG A 294 -1.10 18.01 4.16
CA ARG A 294 -2.13 18.63 4.99
C ARG A 294 -1.96 20.14 4.95
N ASN A 295 -2.98 20.85 4.45
CA ASN A 295 -2.96 22.32 4.35
C ASN A 295 -1.72 22.84 3.60
N GLY A 296 -1.31 22.15 2.54
CA GLY A 296 -0.12 22.50 1.74
C GLY A 296 1.22 22.12 2.38
N LYS A 297 1.20 21.35 3.47
CA LYS A 297 2.40 20.85 4.18
C LYS A 297 2.39 19.33 4.24
#